data_595fc60e21294da643dd4b8417fff00d
#
_entry.id   595fc60e21294da643dd4b8417fff00d
#
_cell.length_a   1.000
_cell.length_b   1.000
_cell.length_c   1.000
_cell.angle_alpha   90.00
_cell.angle_beta   90.00
_cell.angle_gamma   90.00
#
_symmetry.space_group_name_H-M   'P 1'
#
loop_
_entity.id
_entity.type
_entity.pdbx_description
1 polymer ?
#
loop_
_entity_poly.entity_id
_entity_poly.type
_entity_poly.pdbx_seq_one_letter_code
_entity_poly.pdbx_strand_id
1 'polypeptide(L)'
;MQSKALISIFQATIIVLCGIGIYNFVVQSDSDDSGEIMITDSSGAEHYFDESPKRVAITNTYAATVMRMLDINESLIVGVSGDFSDEKLWPELSNKPMIQHSAHSEIDFEAILDTNPDIYIVFANNGMVDTGGIRDKLEPVGIKVVALDFYKYDSLRYEINVLATLFGKEERMNSLFGEFEEIENLVASKLSELSDADRPRIVMEHHASLT
;
A
#
# COMPACT_ATOMS: atom_id res chain seq x y z
N MET A 1 -48.97 50.91 -6.25
CA MET A 1 -48.42 49.97 -7.23
C MET A 1 -46.88 49.82 -7.18
N GLN A 2 -46.13 50.86 -6.88
CA GLN A 2 -44.65 50.83 -6.83
C GLN A 2 -44.02 49.86 -5.75
N SER A 3 -44.67 49.73 -4.59
CA SER A 3 -44.14 48.88 -3.46
C SER A 3 -44.09 47.39 -3.82
N LYS A 4 -45.09 46.87 -4.54
CA LYS A 4 -45.12 45.44 -4.92
C LYS A 4 -44.06 45.07 -5.97
N ALA A 5 -43.76 46.00 -6.89
CA ALA A 5 -42.73 45.82 -7.91
C ALA A 5 -41.33 45.82 -7.30
N LEU A 6 -41.06 46.67 -6.31
CA LEU A 6 -39.81 46.73 -5.56
C LEU A 6 -39.53 45.43 -4.75
N ILE A 7 -40.55 44.87 -4.09
CA ILE A 7 -40.46 43.62 -3.33
C ILE A 7 -40.19 42.45 -4.29
N SER A 8 -40.84 42.40 -5.45
CA SER A 8 -40.61 41.34 -6.47
C SER A 8 -39.20 41.40 -7.04
N ILE A 9 -38.64 42.57 -7.30
CA ILE A 9 -37.25 42.73 -7.78
C ILE A 9 -36.26 42.29 -6.70
N PHE A 10 -36.50 42.67 -5.45
CA PHE A 10 -35.65 42.32 -4.34
C PHE A 10 -35.63 40.78 -4.09
N GLN A 11 -36.78 40.11 -4.19
CA GLN A 11 -36.87 38.65 -4.09
C GLN A 11 -36.17 37.95 -5.26
N ALA A 12 -36.33 38.44 -6.49
CA ALA A 12 -35.64 37.87 -7.65
C ALA A 12 -34.11 38.02 -7.53
N THR A 13 -33.61 39.14 -6.99
CA THR A 13 -32.17 39.36 -6.78
C THR A 13 -31.60 38.43 -5.73
N ILE A 14 -32.30 38.14 -4.63
CA ILE A 14 -31.88 37.22 -3.60
C ILE A 14 -31.80 35.78 -4.15
N ILE A 15 -32.78 35.36 -4.97
CA ILE A 15 -32.78 34.02 -5.56
C ILE A 15 -31.58 33.84 -6.51
N VAL A 16 -31.27 34.86 -7.32
CA VAL A 16 -30.11 34.84 -8.23
C VAL A 16 -28.78 34.81 -7.44
N LEU A 17 -28.66 35.62 -6.38
CA LEU A 17 -27.46 35.65 -5.55
C LEU A 17 -27.26 34.31 -4.77
N CYS A 18 -28.35 33.72 -4.26
CA CYS A 18 -28.31 32.41 -3.64
C CYS A 18 -27.97 31.30 -4.66
N GLY A 19 -28.54 31.38 -5.88
CA GLY A 19 -28.24 30.46 -6.97
C GLY A 19 -26.78 30.52 -7.40
N ILE A 20 -26.21 31.73 -7.52
CA ILE A 20 -24.78 31.92 -7.82
C ILE A 20 -23.90 31.43 -6.66
N GLY A 21 -24.30 31.68 -5.42
CA GLY A 21 -23.59 31.21 -4.24
C GLY A 21 -23.54 29.67 -4.15
N ILE A 22 -24.69 29.03 -4.42
CA ILE A 22 -24.77 27.55 -4.44
C ILE A 22 -23.98 26.99 -5.63
N TYR A 23 -24.11 27.62 -6.81
CA TYR A 23 -23.35 27.20 -8.00
C TYR A 23 -21.84 27.31 -7.79
N ASN A 24 -21.34 28.42 -7.22
CA ASN A 24 -19.91 28.53 -6.90
C ASN A 24 -19.48 27.60 -5.80
N PHE A 25 -20.30 27.29 -4.80
CA PHE A 25 -20.01 26.31 -3.76
C PHE A 25 -19.93 24.88 -4.34
N VAL A 26 -20.87 24.53 -5.23
CA VAL A 26 -20.86 23.20 -5.90
C VAL A 26 -19.71 23.12 -6.90
N VAL A 27 -19.41 24.17 -7.66
CA VAL A 27 -18.28 24.17 -8.62
C VAL A 27 -16.92 24.24 -7.92
N GLN A 28 -16.83 24.87 -6.74
CA GLN A 28 -15.60 24.85 -5.94
C GLN A 28 -15.41 23.52 -5.18
N SER A 29 -16.47 22.72 -5.01
CA SER A 29 -16.34 21.36 -4.46
C SER A 29 -15.84 20.34 -5.50
N ASP A 30 -15.91 20.69 -6.80
CA ASP A 30 -15.49 19.80 -7.90
C ASP A 30 -14.08 20.10 -8.45
N SER A 31 -13.27 20.93 -7.77
CA SER A 31 -11.92 21.28 -8.26
C SER A 31 -10.81 21.17 -7.23
N ASP A 32 -10.98 20.31 -6.23
CA ASP A 32 -9.86 19.77 -5.44
C ASP A 32 -9.90 18.25 -5.54
N ASP A 33 -9.63 17.73 -6.76
CA ASP A 33 -9.24 16.34 -6.96
C ASP A 33 -7.72 16.20 -6.66
N SER A 34 -7.29 16.65 -5.50
CA SER A 34 -6.20 16.06 -4.76
C SER A 34 -6.83 14.88 -4.04
N GLY A 35 -7.09 13.83 -4.80
CA GLY A 35 -7.74 12.63 -4.28
C GLY A 35 -6.94 12.09 -3.12
N GLU A 36 -7.46 12.19 -1.91
CA GLU A 36 -6.94 11.55 -0.72
C GLU A 36 -6.80 10.05 -1.01
N ILE A 37 -5.57 9.55 -1.03
CA ILE A 37 -5.31 8.13 -1.25
C ILE A 37 -5.71 7.41 0.03
N MET A 38 -6.76 6.59 -0.04
CA MET A 38 -7.19 5.75 1.07
C MET A 38 -6.82 4.29 0.78
N ILE A 39 -6.15 3.65 1.73
CA ILE A 39 -5.87 2.22 1.70
C ILE A 39 -6.27 1.57 3.02
N THR A 40 -6.62 0.30 2.97
CA THR A 40 -6.74 -0.56 4.16
C THR A 40 -5.62 -1.59 4.10
N ASP A 41 -4.85 -1.74 5.15
CA ASP A 41 -3.74 -2.70 5.18
C ASP A 41 -4.17 -4.12 5.65
N SER A 42 -3.26 -5.08 5.64
CA SER A 42 -3.54 -6.47 6.00
C SER A 42 -3.88 -6.70 7.47
N SER A 43 -3.70 -5.69 8.32
CA SER A 43 -4.18 -5.70 9.72
C SER A 43 -5.60 -5.12 9.87
N GLY A 44 -6.19 -4.58 8.78
CA GLY A 44 -7.48 -3.93 8.76
C GLY A 44 -7.44 -2.45 9.17
N ALA A 45 -6.26 -1.85 9.30
CA ALA A 45 -6.14 -0.42 9.58
C ALA A 45 -6.30 0.40 8.29
N GLU A 46 -7.04 1.50 8.40
CA GLU A 46 -7.23 2.47 7.32
C GLU A 46 -6.16 3.56 7.41
N HIS A 47 -5.60 3.91 6.26
CA HIS A 47 -4.59 4.94 6.11
C HIS A 47 -5.00 5.92 5.02
N TYR A 48 -4.81 7.21 5.29
CA TYR A 48 -5.13 8.31 4.41
C TYR A 48 -3.86 9.08 4.08
N PHE A 49 -3.62 9.38 2.79
CA PHE A 49 -2.46 10.11 2.31
C PHE A 49 -2.90 11.20 1.34
N ASP A 50 -2.38 12.40 1.50
CA ASP A 50 -2.63 13.52 0.58
C ASP A 50 -1.89 13.32 -0.77
N GLU A 51 -0.79 12.57 -0.76
CA GLU A 51 0.03 12.23 -1.93
C GLU A 51 0.74 10.89 -1.73
N SER A 52 1.21 10.28 -2.82
CA SER A 52 2.03 9.05 -2.76
C SER A 52 3.29 9.28 -1.92
N PRO A 53 3.66 8.31 -1.04
CA PRO A 53 4.86 8.41 -0.22
C PRO A 53 6.13 8.56 -1.06
N LYS A 54 7.05 9.39 -0.59
CA LYS A 54 8.33 9.68 -1.24
C LYS A 54 9.52 9.05 -0.53
N ARG A 55 9.32 8.63 0.72
CA ARG A 55 10.35 8.04 1.58
C ARG A 55 9.79 6.83 2.30
N VAL A 56 10.27 5.65 1.95
CA VAL A 56 9.77 4.36 2.42
C VAL A 56 10.82 3.66 3.27
N ALA A 57 10.52 3.34 4.50
CA ALA A 57 11.28 2.38 5.29
C ALA A 57 10.66 0.99 5.12
N ILE A 58 11.48 -0.05 4.98
CA ILE A 58 11.01 -1.40 4.66
C ILE A 58 11.91 -2.46 5.28
N THR A 59 11.32 -3.45 5.92
CA THR A 59 12.05 -4.62 6.43
C THR A 59 11.67 -5.90 5.71
N ASN A 60 10.58 -5.88 4.98
CA ASN A 60 10.00 -7.01 4.27
C ASN A 60 10.52 -7.09 2.83
N THR A 61 11.36 -8.09 2.52
CA THR A 61 11.92 -8.30 1.17
C THR A 61 10.85 -8.65 0.12
N TYR A 62 9.71 -9.23 0.52
CA TYR A 62 8.58 -9.50 -0.38
C TYR A 62 7.94 -8.19 -0.85
N ALA A 63 7.78 -7.22 0.06
CA ALA A 63 7.27 -5.90 -0.31
C ALA A 63 8.18 -5.20 -1.32
N ALA A 64 9.52 -5.24 -1.13
CA ALA A 64 10.47 -4.71 -2.10
C ALA A 64 10.37 -5.41 -3.46
N THR A 65 10.17 -6.73 -3.46
CA THR A 65 9.94 -7.50 -4.69
C THR A 65 8.69 -7.02 -5.41
N VAL A 66 7.58 -6.83 -4.69
CA VAL A 66 6.32 -6.33 -5.28
C VAL A 66 6.49 -4.89 -5.77
N MET A 67 7.19 -4.02 -5.03
CA MET A 67 7.51 -2.66 -5.49
C MET A 67 8.25 -2.71 -6.84
N ARG A 68 9.25 -3.60 -6.98
CA ARG A 68 9.97 -3.81 -8.25
C ARG A 68 9.06 -4.33 -9.37
N MET A 69 8.15 -5.26 -9.09
CA MET A 69 7.18 -5.79 -10.06
C MET A 69 6.18 -4.73 -10.55
N LEU A 70 5.87 -3.76 -9.70
CA LEU A 70 4.99 -2.61 -9.99
C LEU A 70 5.75 -1.42 -10.61
N ASP A 71 7.04 -1.54 -10.93
CA ASP A 71 7.87 -0.44 -11.41
C ASP A 71 7.86 0.78 -10.46
N ILE A 72 7.81 0.53 -9.14
CA ILE A 72 7.99 1.56 -8.12
C ILE A 72 9.50 1.75 -7.92
N ASN A 73 9.94 3.00 -7.99
CA ASN A 73 11.37 3.32 -7.94
C ASN A 73 11.98 2.99 -6.58
N GLU A 74 12.96 2.08 -6.54
CA GLU A 74 13.69 1.68 -5.33
C GLU A 74 14.45 2.86 -4.67
N SER A 75 14.68 3.96 -5.37
CA SER A 75 15.26 5.17 -4.77
C SER A 75 14.42 5.79 -3.66
N LEU A 76 13.10 5.50 -3.65
CA LEU A 76 12.19 5.91 -2.58
C LEU A 76 12.50 5.19 -1.25
N ILE A 77 13.15 4.03 -1.30
CA ILE A 77 13.50 3.26 -0.10
C ILE A 77 14.68 3.93 0.60
N VAL A 78 14.47 4.38 1.83
CA VAL A 78 15.45 5.15 2.62
C VAL A 78 16.04 4.37 3.78
N GLY A 79 15.42 3.26 4.19
CA GLY A 79 15.89 2.40 5.28
C GLY A 79 15.42 0.96 5.07
N VAL A 80 16.27 -0.01 5.39
CA VAL A 80 16.05 -1.45 5.15
C VAL A 80 16.48 -2.29 6.34
N SER A 81 16.04 -3.57 6.38
CA SER A 81 16.62 -4.56 7.32
C SER A 81 17.92 -5.16 6.77
N GLY A 82 18.66 -5.85 7.63
CA GLY A 82 19.86 -6.61 7.23
C GLY A 82 19.58 -7.75 6.24
N ASP A 83 18.29 -8.12 6.04
CA ASP A 83 17.87 -9.09 5.02
C ASP A 83 18.14 -8.61 3.59
N PHE A 84 18.42 -7.32 3.38
CA PHE A 84 18.78 -6.71 2.11
C PHE A 84 20.30 -6.69 1.83
N SER A 85 21.13 -7.35 2.65
CA SER A 85 22.59 -7.31 2.54
C SER A 85 23.19 -8.02 1.33
N ASP A 86 22.42 -8.87 0.61
CA ASP A 86 22.91 -9.53 -0.61
C ASP A 86 22.90 -8.55 -1.80
N GLU A 87 24.06 -8.02 -2.14
CA GLU A 87 24.24 -7.08 -3.25
C GLU A 87 23.85 -7.66 -4.63
N LYS A 88 23.84 -8.98 -4.78
CA LYS A 88 23.43 -9.60 -6.05
C LYS A 88 21.92 -9.56 -6.26
N LEU A 89 21.17 -9.68 -5.16
CA LEU A 89 19.72 -9.60 -5.16
C LEU A 89 19.24 -8.15 -5.05
N TRP A 90 19.93 -7.34 -4.26
CA TRP A 90 19.51 -6.00 -3.85
C TRP A 90 20.63 -4.95 -4.09
N PRO A 91 21.11 -4.77 -5.35
CA PRO A 91 22.25 -3.88 -5.62
C PRO A 91 22.00 -2.44 -5.18
N GLU A 92 20.74 -1.95 -5.27
CA GLU A 92 20.37 -0.58 -4.89
C GLU A 92 20.05 -0.44 -3.39
N LEU A 93 19.69 -1.54 -2.72
CA LEU A 93 19.21 -1.53 -1.34
C LEU A 93 20.24 -1.99 -0.32
N SER A 94 21.21 -2.82 -0.69
CA SER A 94 22.22 -3.38 0.20
C SER A 94 23.07 -2.33 0.94
N ASN A 95 23.19 -1.13 0.37
CA ASN A 95 23.95 -0.01 0.95
C ASN A 95 23.07 1.05 1.63
N LYS A 96 21.76 0.80 1.77
CA LYS A 96 20.85 1.71 2.48
C LYS A 96 21.06 1.62 3.99
N PRO A 97 20.72 2.65 4.75
CA PRO A 97 20.74 2.62 6.21
C PRO A 97 19.98 1.40 6.75
N MET A 98 20.61 0.65 7.65
CA MET A 98 20.00 -0.50 8.30
C MET A 98 19.18 -0.02 9.51
N ILE A 99 17.86 -0.21 9.45
CA ILE A 99 16.91 0.19 10.49
C ILE A 99 16.49 -0.98 11.39
N GLN A 100 16.90 -2.19 11.05
CA GLN A 100 16.59 -3.41 11.79
C GLN A 100 17.56 -4.51 11.34
N HIS A 101 18.02 -5.35 12.25
CA HIS A 101 18.97 -6.41 11.93
C HIS A 101 18.37 -7.47 10.97
N SER A 102 17.12 -7.86 11.19
CA SER A 102 16.33 -8.70 10.28
C SER A 102 14.85 -8.35 10.44
N ALA A 103 14.01 -8.76 9.51
CA ALA A 103 12.56 -8.49 9.54
C ALA A 103 11.84 -9.01 10.80
N HIS A 104 12.48 -9.89 11.57
CA HIS A 104 11.94 -10.50 12.81
C HIS A 104 12.74 -10.13 14.06
N SER A 105 13.75 -9.27 13.97
CA SER A 105 14.50 -8.79 15.12
C SER A 105 13.85 -7.61 15.78
N GLU A 106 14.41 -7.17 16.91
CA GLU A 106 13.98 -5.93 17.57
C GLU A 106 14.17 -4.72 16.64
N ILE A 107 13.22 -3.80 16.69
CA ILE A 107 13.19 -2.60 15.85
C ILE A 107 14.07 -1.51 16.49
N ASP A 108 14.94 -0.93 15.69
CA ASP A 108 15.70 0.27 16.06
C ASP A 108 14.91 1.52 15.64
N PHE A 109 14.12 2.04 16.59
CA PHE A 109 13.28 3.22 16.37
C PHE A 109 14.11 4.47 16.08
N GLU A 110 15.31 4.62 16.68
CA GLU A 110 16.20 5.76 16.43
C GLU A 110 16.71 5.72 14.99
N ALA A 111 17.14 4.54 14.52
CA ALA A 111 17.57 4.36 13.14
C ALA A 111 16.43 4.63 12.14
N ILE A 112 15.19 4.26 12.44
CA ILE A 112 14.03 4.61 11.59
C ILE A 112 13.84 6.13 11.54
N LEU A 113 13.85 6.80 12.69
CA LEU A 113 13.69 8.26 12.76
C LEU A 113 14.80 9.01 11.99
N ASP A 114 16.02 8.53 12.07
CA ASP A 114 17.17 9.12 11.34
C ASP A 114 17.01 9.02 9.82
N THR A 115 16.32 8.00 9.31
CA THR A 115 16.00 7.89 7.88
C THR A 115 14.85 8.77 7.44
N ASN A 116 14.08 9.33 8.38
CA ASN A 116 12.93 10.22 8.16
C ASN A 116 11.98 9.73 7.04
N PRO A 117 11.36 8.55 7.18
CA PRO A 117 10.45 8.02 6.19
C PRO A 117 9.04 8.62 6.33
N ASP A 118 8.26 8.65 5.23
CA ASP A 118 6.85 8.98 5.26
C ASP A 118 6.02 7.78 5.75
N ILE A 119 6.45 6.58 5.32
CA ILE A 119 5.83 5.32 5.71
C ILE A 119 6.88 4.28 6.11
N TYR A 120 6.45 3.38 6.98
CA TYR A 120 7.18 2.16 7.34
C TYR A 120 6.34 0.94 7.00
N ILE A 121 6.79 0.12 6.04
CA ILE A 121 6.11 -1.10 5.61
C ILE A 121 6.66 -2.27 6.43
N VAL A 122 5.77 -2.91 7.18
CA VAL A 122 6.08 -4.04 8.07
C VAL A 122 5.22 -5.26 7.73
N PHE A 123 5.58 -6.42 8.28
CA PHE A 123 4.65 -7.56 8.28
C PHE A 123 3.39 -7.24 9.09
N ALA A 124 2.26 -7.76 8.67
CA ALA A 124 1.04 -7.75 9.47
C ALA A 124 1.26 -8.55 10.76
N ASN A 125 0.44 -8.30 11.77
CA ASN A 125 0.50 -8.99 13.05
C ASN A 125 0.26 -10.51 12.85
N ASN A 126 1.35 -11.25 12.82
CA ASN A 126 1.38 -12.72 12.63
C ASN A 126 1.86 -13.46 13.88
N GLY A 127 1.86 -12.78 15.04
CA GLY A 127 2.37 -13.28 16.31
C GLY A 127 3.88 -13.08 16.53
N MET A 128 4.62 -12.61 15.51
CA MET A 128 6.05 -12.28 15.61
C MET A 128 6.32 -10.78 15.56
N VAL A 129 5.42 -10.00 14.92
CA VAL A 129 5.54 -8.55 14.79
C VAL A 129 4.36 -7.89 15.50
N ASP A 130 4.64 -7.07 16.50
CA ASP A 130 3.64 -6.25 17.18
C ASP A 130 3.40 -4.93 16.41
N THR A 131 2.58 -5.02 15.38
CA THR A 131 2.24 -3.88 14.52
C THR A 131 1.57 -2.75 15.31
N GLY A 132 0.75 -3.08 16.33
CA GLY A 132 0.09 -2.09 17.19
C GLY A 132 1.11 -1.28 17.98
N GLY A 133 2.03 -1.96 18.67
CA GLY A 133 3.07 -1.28 19.44
C GLY A 133 4.06 -0.48 18.58
N ILE A 134 4.23 -0.85 17.30
CA ILE A 134 5.02 -0.06 16.35
C ILE A 134 4.28 1.23 15.98
N ARG A 135 2.99 1.15 15.69
CA ARG A 135 2.14 2.32 15.40
C ARG A 135 2.12 3.31 16.54
N ASP A 136 1.92 2.82 17.76
CA ASP A 136 1.89 3.66 18.96
C ASP A 136 3.16 4.53 19.14
N LYS A 137 4.28 4.09 18.58
CA LYS A 137 5.57 4.82 18.64
C LYS A 137 5.85 5.70 17.44
N LEU A 138 5.50 5.27 16.23
CA LEU A 138 5.89 5.95 14.99
C LEU A 138 4.82 6.91 14.45
N GLU A 139 3.54 6.59 14.58
CA GLU A 139 2.47 7.45 14.06
C GLU A 139 2.38 8.80 14.76
N PRO A 140 2.59 8.92 16.10
CA PRO A 140 2.63 10.23 16.76
C PRO A 140 3.74 11.17 16.26
N VAL A 141 4.78 10.63 15.63
CA VAL A 141 5.88 11.42 15.04
C VAL A 141 5.76 11.58 13.52
N GLY A 142 4.60 11.19 12.95
CA GLY A 142 4.26 11.44 11.55
C GLY A 142 4.65 10.33 10.57
N ILE A 143 5.14 9.18 11.04
CA ILE A 143 5.49 8.03 10.20
C ILE A 143 4.32 7.05 10.20
N LYS A 144 3.66 6.87 9.05
CA LYS A 144 2.57 5.89 8.92
C LYS A 144 3.12 4.47 8.86
N VAL A 145 2.49 3.54 9.59
CA VAL A 145 2.91 2.14 9.65
C VAL A 145 1.90 1.28 8.89
N VAL A 146 2.30 0.80 7.72
CA VAL A 146 1.47 0.01 6.81
C VAL A 146 1.86 -1.46 6.88
N ALA A 147 0.92 -2.31 7.27
CA ALA A 147 1.15 -3.74 7.49
C ALA A 147 0.77 -4.56 6.24
N LEU A 148 1.75 -5.13 5.55
CA LEU A 148 1.55 -5.94 4.34
C LEU A 148 2.49 -7.16 4.36
N ASP A 149 1.96 -8.35 4.10
CA ASP A 149 2.70 -9.63 4.22
C ASP A 149 3.35 -10.07 2.90
N PHE A 150 2.62 -10.08 1.80
CA PHE A 150 3.00 -10.52 0.44
C PHE A 150 3.45 -11.99 0.28
N TYR A 151 3.30 -12.82 1.28
CA TYR A 151 3.66 -14.24 1.20
C TYR A 151 2.45 -15.19 1.25
N LYS A 152 1.26 -14.68 1.52
CA LYS A 152 0.03 -15.48 1.56
C LYS A 152 -0.67 -15.39 0.21
N TYR A 153 -0.84 -16.53 -0.46
CA TYR A 153 -1.46 -16.58 -1.78
C TYR A 153 -2.85 -15.92 -1.83
N ASP A 154 -3.67 -16.17 -0.81
CA ASP A 154 -5.05 -15.67 -0.76
C ASP A 154 -5.15 -14.14 -0.61
N SER A 155 -4.17 -13.50 0.03
CA SER A 155 -4.14 -12.03 0.21
C SER A 155 -3.23 -11.31 -0.79
N LEU A 156 -2.38 -12.03 -1.52
CA LEU A 156 -1.33 -11.44 -2.35
C LEU A 156 -1.87 -10.41 -3.36
N ARG A 157 -2.94 -10.75 -4.09
CA ARG A 157 -3.55 -9.83 -5.07
C ARG A 157 -4.09 -8.56 -4.40
N TYR A 158 -4.69 -8.70 -3.21
CA TYR A 158 -5.15 -7.57 -2.42
C TYR A 158 -3.98 -6.66 -2.00
N GLU A 159 -2.92 -7.23 -1.46
CA GLU A 159 -1.74 -6.48 -0.99
C GLU A 159 -0.99 -5.80 -2.14
N ILE A 160 -0.91 -6.44 -3.31
CA ILE A 160 -0.39 -5.81 -4.54
C ILE A 160 -1.27 -4.61 -4.93
N ASN A 161 -2.60 -4.74 -4.85
CA ASN A 161 -3.52 -3.64 -5.13
C ASN A 161 -3.32 -2.47 -4.15
N VAL A 162 -3.12 -2.75 -2.86
CA VAL A 162 -2.84 -1.72 -1.84
C VAL A 162 -1.59 -0.92 -2.22
N LEU A 163 -0.48 -1.59 -2.58
CA LEU A 163 0.72 -0.88 -3.03
C LEU A 163 0.51 -0.13 -4.35
N ALA A 164 -0.20 -0.74 -5.30
CA ALA A 164 -0.48 -0.09 -6.58
C ALA A 164 -1.28 1.20 -6.38
N THR A 165 -2.32 1.17 -5.55
CA THR A 165 -3.12 2.35 -5.20
C THR A 165 -2.26 3.41 -4.50
N LEU A 166 -1.44 3.01 -3.53
CA LEU A 166 -0.60 3.94 -2.77
C LEU A 166 0.43 4.68 -3.65
N PHE A 167 0.92 4.03 -4.71
CA PHE A 167 1.95 4.57 -5.59
C PHE A 167 1.47 4.91 -7.01
N GLY A 168 0.15 4.89 -7.29
CA GLY A 168 -0.42 5.21 -8.60
C GLY A 168 0.06 4.24 -9.70
N LYS A 169 0.05 2.92 -9.42
CA LYS A 169 0.56 1.87 -10.29
C LYS A 169 -0.53 0.87 -10.75
N GLU A 170 -1.78 1.29 -10.76
CA GLU A 170 -2.92 0.43 -11.06
C GLU A 170 -2.86 -0.15 -12.49
N GLU A 171 -2.34 0.62 -13.45
CA GLU A 171 -2.18 0.13 -14.82
C GLU A 171 -1.16 -1.01 -14.89
N ARG A 172 0.01 -0.85 -14.22
CA ARG A 172 1.02 -1.91 -14.15
C ARG A 172 0.52 -3.13 -13.37
N MET A 173 -0.22 -2.91 -12.28
CA MET A 173 -0.88 -3.98 -11.53
C MET A 173 -1.84 -4.78 -12.40
N ASN A 174 -2.69 -4.13 -13.20
CA ASN A 174 -3.63 -4.82 -14.09
C ASN A 174 -2.90 -5.67 -15.13
N SER A 175 -1.80 -5.17 -15.71
CA SER A 175 -0.93 -5.95 -16.61
C SER A 175 -0.35 -7.17 -15.89
N LEU A 176 0.18 -7.00 -14.68
CA LEU A 176 0.75 -8.07 -13.86
C LEU A 176 -0.29 -9.15 -13.53
N PHE A 177 -1.51 -8.76 -13.18
CA PHE A 177 -2.59 -9.72 -12.90
C PHE A 177 -2.99 -10.50 -14.15
N GLY A 178 -2.98 -9.87 -15.33
CA GLY A 178 -3.17 -10.57 -16.60
C GLY A 178 -2.10 -11.65 -16.82
N GLU A 179 -0.83 -11.33 -16.58
CA GLU A 179 0.29 -12.29 -16.64
C GLU A 179 0.09 -13.47 -15.65
N PHE A 180 -0.38 -13.20 -14.44
CA PHE A 180 -0.69 -14.26 -13.47
C PHE A 180 -1.84 -15.16 -13.94
N GLU A 181 -2.91 -14.58 -14.46
CA GLU A 181 -4.06 -15.33 -14.97
C GLU A 181 -3.70 -16.22 -16.15
N GLU A 182 -2.85 -15.76 -17.06
CA GLU A 182 -2.36 -16.58 -18.18
C GLU A 182 -1.61 -17.82 -17.67
N ILE A 183 -0.71 -17.66 -16.69
CA ILE A 183 0.05 -18.74 -16.07
C ILE A 183 -0.88 -19.71 -15.34
N GLU A 184 -1.80 -19.19 -14.51
CA GLU A 184 -2.76 -19.99 -13.76
C GLU A 184 -3.63 -20.83 -14.69
N ASN A 185 -4.13 -20.24 -15.80
CA ASN A 185 -4.92 -20.92 -16.80
C ASN A 185 -4.11 -22.00 -17.55
N LEU A 186 -2.86 -21.71 -17.88
CA LEU A 186 -1.96 -22.68 -18.51
C LEU A 186 -1.75 -23.89 -17.59
N VAL A 187 -1.44 -23.67 -16.32
CA VAL A 187 -1.25 -24.74 -15.33
C VAL A 187 -2.55 -25.52 -15.13
N ALA A 188 -3.69 -24.84 -14.96
CA ALA A 188 -4.98 -25.49 -14.78
C ALA A 188 -5.34 -26.37 -16.00
N SER A 189 -5.12 -25.89 -17.23
CA SER A 189 -5.38 -26.68 -18.43
C SER A 189 -4.52 -27.93 -18.50
N LYS A 190 -3.23 -27.84 -18.17
CA LYS A 190 -2.31 -28.99 -18.16
C LYS A 190 -2.67 -29.99 -17.06
N LEU A 191 -3.07 -29.52 -15.89
CA LEU A 191 -3.49 -30.39 -14.78
C LEU A 191 -4.82 -31.10 -15.06
N SER A 192 -5.73 -30.49 -15.82
CA SER A 192 -7.01 -31.10 -16.18
C SER A 192 -6.86 -32.29 -17.13
N GLU A 193 -5.74 -32.39 -17.86
CA GLU A 193 -5.42 -33.51 -18.75
C GLU A 193 -4.91 -34.76 -17.99
N LEU A 194 -4.53 -34.59 -16.68
CA LEU A 194 -3.94 -35.66 -15.89
C LEU A 194 -5.02 -36.47 -15.15
N SER A 195 -4.95 -37.78 -15.25
CA SER A 195 -5.72 -38.66 -14.36
C SER A 195 -5.20 -38.60 -12.93
N ASP A 196 -5.98 -39.01 -11.95
CA ASP A 196 -5.55 -39.08 -10.54
C ASP A 196 -4.35 -40.02 -10.35
N ALA A 197 -4.22 -41.04 -11.19
CA ALA A 197 -3.08 -41.97 -11.15
C ALA A 197 -1.76 -41.33 -11.65
N ASP A 198 -1.86 -40.32 -12.51
CA ASP A 198 -0.71 -39.61 -13.09
C ASP A 198 -0.27 -38.40 -12.27
N ARG A 199 -1.06 -38.02 -11.25
CA ARG A 199 -0.73 -36.91 -10.36
C ARG A 199 0.37 -37.30 -9.37
N PRO A 200 1.43 -36.49 -9.24
CA PRO A 200 2.49 -36.78 -8.28
C PRO A 200 1.96 -36.72 -6.85
N ARG A 201 2.44 -37.62 -6.01
CA ARG A 201 2.21 -37.55 -4.56
C ARG A 201 3.34 -36.73 -3.96
N ILE A 202 3.00 -35.63 -3.31
CA ILE A 202 3.97 -34.70 -2.70
C ILE A 202 3.84 -34.79 -1.18
N VAL A 203 4.98 -34.84 -0.48
CA VAL A 203 5.08 -34.63 0.96
C VAL A 203 5.73 -33.27 1.14
N MET A 204 5.02 -32.34 1.79
CA MET A 204 5.59 -31.06 2.21
C MET A 204 5.89 -31.13 3.71
N GLU A 205 7.17 -31.01 4.06
CA GLU A 205 7.58 -30.85 5.44
C GLU A 205 7.79 -29.37 5.73
N HIS A 206 6.97 -28.82 6.61
CA HIS A 206 7.18 -27.50 7.17
C HIS A 206 7.84 -27.72 8.54
N HIS A 207 8.99 -27.12 8.77
CA HIS A 207 9.81 -27.24 9.98
C HIS A 207 9.01 -27.68 11.22
N ALA A 208 8.96 -28.98 11.45
CA ALA A 208 8.63 -29.50 12.77
C ALA A 208 9.89 -29.32 13.61
N SER A 209 9.82 -28.51 14.67
CA SER A 209 10.84 -28.53 15.70
C SER A 209 10.90 -29.97 16.18
N LEU A 210 12.00 -30.65 15.88
CA LEU A 210 12.35 -31.93 16.51
C LEU A 210 12.55 -31.62 17.98
N THR A 211 11.52 -31.87 18.79
CA THR A 211 11.62 -31.94 20.24
C THR A 211 12.07 -33.33 20.65
#